data_198aaa39672c1af79cf2aac7536c9926
#
_entry.id   198aaa39672c1af79cf2aac7536c9926
#
_cell.length_a   1.000
_cell.length_b   1.000
_cell.length_c   1.000
_cell.angle_alpha   90.00
_cell.angle_beta   90.00
_cell.angle_gamma   90.00
#
_symmetry.space_group_name_H-M   'P 1'
#
loop_
_entity.id
_entity.type
_entity.pdbx_description
1 polymer ?
#
loop_
_entity_poly.entity_id
_entity_poly.type
_entity_poly.pdbx_seq_one_letter_code
_entity_poly.pdbx_strand_id
1 'polypeptide(L)'
;MNITGVDFICVPTRDWEKSKDFYGETLGLERSKRWGQMPASEFETGSLTIALMQADAFGIEFRPHSLPIALHVDDVQAAREELEGKGVKFPTDTIDSGVCHMAHFHDPDGNQLMLHSRYAPPGATPAEAAGGAGA
;
A
#
# COMPACT_ATOMS: atom_id res chain seq x y z
N MET A 1 -25.46 15.06 8.98
CA MET A 1 -24.03 15.02 8.67
C MET A 1 -23.84 14.31 7.33
N ASN A 2 -23.01 14.87 6.46
CA ASN A 2 -22.67 14.25 5.18
C ASN A 2 -21.17 14.01 5.09
N ILE A 3 -20.77 12.73 5.03
CA ILE A 3 -19.39 12.40 4.71
C ILE A 3 -19.27 12.46 3.18
N THR A 4 -18.36 13.29 2.68
CA THR A 4 -18.21 13.54 1.24
C THR A 4 -16.92 13.00 0.65
N GLY A 5 -16.07 12.37 1.47
CA GLY A 5 -14.83 11.78 0.98
C GLY A 5 -13.92 11.33 2.11
N VAL A 6 -12.73 10.91 1.74
CA VAL A 6 -11.64 10.55 2.64
C VAL A 6 -10.49 11.52 2.38
N ASP A 7 -10.07 12.27 3.39
CA ASP A 7 -8.96 13.22 3.24
C ASP A 7 -7.63 12.49 3.19
N PHE A 8 -7.42 11.56 4.10
CA PHE A 8 -6.22 10.70 4.11
C PHE A 8 -6.48 9.47 4.96
N ILE A 9 -5.65 8.46 4.75
CA ILE A 9 -5.58 7.27 5.61
C ILE A 9 -4.25 7.27 6.34
N CYS A 10 -4.27 6.98 7.63
CA CYS A 10 -3.06 7.01 8.45
C CYS A 10 -2.35 5.66 8.41
N VAL A 11 -1.03 5.71 8.28
CA VAL A 11 -0.16 4.53 8.35
C VAL A 11 0.86 4.80 9.45
N PRO A 12 0.95 3.94 10.47
CA PRO A 12 1.87 4.16 11.58
C PRO A 12 3.29 3.73 11.23
N THR A 13 4.26 4.41 11.79
CA THR A 13 5.66 3.99 11.73
C THR A 13 6.31 4.14 13.08
N ARG A 14 7.34 3.34 13.35
CA ARG A 14 8.21 3.51 14.53
C ARG A 14 9.29 4.55 14.28
N ASP A 15 9.65 4.77 13.01
CA ASP A 15 10.74 5.65 12.64
C ASP A 15 10.41 6.32 11.31
N TRP A 16 9.88 7.55 11.39
CA TRP A 16 9.46 8.29 10.21
C TRP A 16 10.64 8.58 9.26
N GLU A 17 11.82 8.86 9.80
CA GLU A 17 13.00 9.16 8.97
C GLU A 17 13.35 8.01 8.03
N LYS A 18 13.17 6.77 8.47
CA LYS A 18 13.39 5.59 7.63
C LYS A 18 12.22 5.29 6.72
N SER A 19 11.00 5.29 7.28
CA SER A 19 9.81 4.89 6.54
C SER A 19 9.44 5.85 5.42
N LYS A 20 9.72 7.14 5.58
CA LYS A 20 9.44 8.11 4.51
C LYS A 20 10.20 7.81 3.22
N ASP A 21 11.40 7.25 3.32
CA ASP A 21 12.19 6.90 2.14
C ASP A 21 11.60 5.70 1.40
N PHE A 22 11.01 4.76 2.14
CA PHE A 22 10.31 3.64 1.52
C PHE A 22 9.13 4.13 0.66
N TYR A 23 8.29 5.00 1.21
CA TYR A 23 7.12 5.51 0.48
C TYR A 23 7.52 6.47 -0.65
N GLY A 24 8.46 7.35 -0.40
CA GLY A 24 8.89 8.35 -1.38
C GLY A 24 9.82 7.83 -2.46
N GLU A 25 10.80 7.00 -2.09
CA GLU A 25 11.83 6.54 -3.03
C GLU A 25 11.55 5.13 -3.54
N THR A 26 11.27 4.17 -2.67
CA THR A 26 11.05 2.79 -3.08
C THR A 26 9.72 2.65 -3.83
N LEU A 27 8.63 3.16 -3.28
CA LEU A 27 7.34 3.16 -3.96
C LEU A 27 7.18 4.29 -4.97
N GLY A 28 8.01 5.31 -4.90
CA GLY A 28 7.97 6.44 -5.84
C GLY A 28 6.79 7.38 -5.68
N LEU A 29 6.18 7.43 -4.49
CA LEU A 29 5.04 8.31 -4.25
C LEU A 29 5.50 9.75 -4.02
N GLU A 30 4.73 10.71 -4.52
CA GLU A 30 4.99 12.12 -4.28
C GLU A 30 4.70 12.47 -2.81
N ARG A 31 5.69 13.04 -2.12
CA ARG A 31 5.48 13.60 -0.80
C ARG A 31 4.89 15.00 -0.97
N SER A 32 3.61 15.14 -0.73
CA SER A 32 2.89 16.38 -0.95
C SER A 32 2.97 17.35 0.22
N LYS A 33 3.17 16.84 1.45
CA LYS A 33 3.12 17.68 2.64
C LYS A 33 3.85 17.03 3.82
N ARG A 34 4.58 17.84 4.56
CA ARG A 34 5.04 17.48 5.90
C ARG A 34 4.16 18.19 6.94
N TRP A 35 3.90 17.54 8.06
CA TRP A 35 3.07 18.11 9.12
C TRP A 35 3.91 18.98 10.06
N GLY A 36 4.31 20.17 9.59
CA GLY A 36 5.12 21.10 10.36
C GLY A 36 6.44 20.49 10.79
N GLN A 37 6.74 20.50 12.08
CA GLN A 37 7.95 19.89 12.66
C GLN A 37 7.71 18.46 13.15
N MET A 38 6.49 17.96 13.05
CA MET A 38 6.16 16.61 13.49
C MET A 38 6.75 15.56 12.54
N PRO A 39 7.12 14.36 13.04
CA PRO A 39 7.58 13.27 12.19
C PRO A 39 6.39 12.60 11.51
N ALA A 40 5.80 13.31 10.57
CA ALA A 40 4.66 12.86 9.79
C ALA A 40 4.63 13.57 8.44
N SER A 41 4.24 12.86 7.39
CA SER A 41 4.13 13.42 6.05
C SER A 41 3.05 12.70 5.25
N GLU A 42 2.56 13.40 4.21
CA GLU A 42 1.55 12.88 3.31
C GLU A 42 2.17 12.48 1.99
N PHE A 43 1.72 11.34 1.47
CA PHE A 43 2.14 10.79 0.17
C PHE A 43 0.90 10.58 -0.70
N GLU A 44 0.99 11.01 -1.95
CA GLU A 44 -0.12 10.92 -2.89
C GLU A 44 -0.05 9.64 -3.71
N THR A 45 -1.17 8.90 -3.78
CA THR A 45 -1.25 7.67 -4.57
C THR A 45 -1.92 7.87 -5.92
N GLY A 46 -2.49 9.06 -6.15
CA GLY A 46 -3.29 9.32 -7.34
C GLY A 46 -4.80 9.24 -7.06
N SER A 47 -5.20 8.55 -6.01
CA SER A 47 -6.62 8.48 -5.57
C SER A 47 -6.79 8.86 -4.11
N LEU A 48 -6.03 8.25 -3.21
CA LEU A 48 -6.06 8.56 -1.78
C LEU A 48 -4.69 9.04 -1.31
N THR A 49 -4.70 9.89 -0.29
CA THR A 49 -3.51 10.35 0.40
C THR A 49 -3.19 9.42 1.56
N ILE A 50 -1.94 9.01 1.67
CA ILE A 50 -1.41 8.27 2.83
C ILE A 50 -0.72 9.26 3.75
N ALA A 51 -1.14 9.32 5.01
CA ALA A 51 -0.46 10.08 6.05
C ALA A 51 0.41 9.12 6.87
N LEU A 52 1.71 9.14 6.64
CA LEU A 52 2.68 8.35 7.38
C LEU A 52 3.04 9.08 8.67
N MET A 53 2.79 8.46 9.82
CA MET A 53 2.90 9.11 11.13
C MET A 53 3.72 8.26 12.10
N GLN A 54 4.71 8.88 12.73
CA GLN A 54 5.44 8.20 13.80
C GLN A 54 4.55 8.14 15.05
N ALA A 55 4.05 6.96 15.35
CA ALA A 55 2.98 6.77 16.33
C ALA A 55 3.28 7.36 17.71
N ASP A 56 4.49 7.12 18.25
CA ASP A 56 4.84 7.57 19.60
C ASP A 56 4.88 9.10 19.72
N ALA A 57 5.18 9.82 18.64
CA ALA A 57 5.18 11.27 18.65
C ALA A 57 3.77 11.86 18.79
N PHE A 58 2.74 11.06 18.56
CA PHE A 58 1.34 11.44 18.71
C PHE A 58 0.69 10.79 19.92
N GLY A 59 1.47 10.15 20.80
CA GLY A 59 0.96 9.47 21.97
C GLY A 59 0.16 8.20 21.66
N ILE A 60 0.42 7.60 20.51
CA ILE A 60 -0.30 6.41 20.02
C ILE A 60 0.62 5.21 20.11
N GLU A 61 0.11 4.09 20.62
CA GLU A 61 0.84 2.83 20.62
C GLU A 61 1.00 2.34 19.18
N PHE A 62 2.23 2.00 18.80
CA PHE A 62 2.48 1.48 17.46
C PHE A 62 1.86 0.09 17.29
N ARG A 63 1.08 -0.08 16.22
CA ARG A 63 0.56 -1.37 15.77
C ARG A 63 0.52 -1.35 14.24
N PRO A 64 1.20 -2.27 13.55
CA PRO A 64 1.16 -2.29 12.10
C PRO A 64 -0.20 -2.70 11.58
N HIS A 65 -0.54 -2.26 10.38
CA HIS A 65 -1.75 -2.70 9.71
C HIS A 65 -1.62 -4.18 9.33
N SER A 66 -2.59 -4.99 9.72
CA SER A 66 -2.63 -6.43 9.38
C SER A 66 -3.33 -6.71 8.06
N LEU A 67 -4.21 -5.81 7.62
CA LEU A 67 -4.87 -5.91 6.33
C LEU A 67 -4.17 -4.97 5.33
N PRO A 68 -3.99 -5.41 4.09
CA PRO A 68 -3.20 -4.64 3.14
C PRO A 68 -3.94 -3.45 2.55
N ILE A 69 -3.19 -2.38 2.30
CA ILE A 69 -3.65 -1.32 1.43
C ILE A 69 -3.34 -1.77 0.01
N ALA A 70 -4.36 -1.81 -0.84
CA ALA A 70 -4.22 -2.23 -2.23
C ALA A 70 -3.80 -1.03 -3.08
N LEU A 71 -2.57 -1.07 -3.57
CA LEU A 71 -2.00 -0.03 -4.44
C LEU A 71 -2.21 -0.44 -5.90
N HIS A 72 -2.90 0.40 -6.65
CA HIS A 72 -3.12 0.11 -8.06
C HIS A 72 -1.86 0.29 -8.88
N VAL A 73 -1.56 -0.70 -9.71
CA VAL A 73 -0.55 -0.64 -10.78
C VAL A 73 -1.15 -1.24 -12.03
N ASP A 74 -0.68 -0.83 -13.19
CA ASP A 74 -1.21 -1.36 -14.45
C ASP A 74 -0.76 -2.79 -14.72
N ASP A 75 0.45 -3.15 -14.29
CA ASP A 75 1.05 -4.47 -14.48
C ASP A 75 1.68 -4.92 -13.16
N VAL A 76 1.00 -5.83 -12.47
CA VAL A 76 1.45 -6.32 -11.15
C VAL A 76 2.78 -7.04 -11.25
N GLN A 77 2.98 -7.86 -12.28
CA GLN A 77 4.23 -8.62 -12.41
C GLN A 77 5.43 -7.69 -12.65
N ALA A 78 5.28 -6.72 -13.53
CA ALA A 78 6.34 -5.75 -13.81
C ALA A 78 6.66 -4.90 -12.57
N ALA A 79 5.64 -4.45 -11.85
CA ALA A 79 5.82 -3.68 -10.61
C ALA A 79 6.48 -4.52 -9.52
N ARG A 80 6.09 -5.79 -9.38
CA ARG A 80 6.72 -6.72 -8.45
C ARG A 80 8.22 -6.87 -8.75
N GLU A 81 8.57 -7.09 -10.00
CA GLU A 81 9.97 -7.23 -10.40
C GLU A 81 10.78 -5.96 -10.11
N GLU A 82 10.19 -4.79 -10.37
CA GLU A 82 10.82 -3.51 -10.05
C GLU A 82 11.10 -3.38 -8.55
N LEU A 83 10.12 -3.69 -7.71
CA LEU A 83 10.28 -3.61 -6.24
C LEU A 83 11.25 -4.67 -5.73
N GLU A 84 11.22 -5.87 -6.27
CA GLU A 84 12.19 -6.91 -5.93
C GLU A 84 13.62 -6.45 -6.26
N GLY A 85 13.79 -5.77 -7.38
CA GLY A 85 15.08 -5.16 -7.75
C GLY A 85 15.56 -4.07 -6.78
N LYS A 86 14.65 -3.47 -6.04
CA LYS A 86 14.94 -2.49 -4.98
C LYS A 86 15.07 -3.12 -3.60
N GLY A 87 15.02 -4.46 -3.52
CA GLY A 87 15.18 -5.18 -2.26
C GLY A 87 13.90 -5.48 -1.50
N VAL A 88 12.74 -5.16 -2.05
CA VAL A 88 11.45 -5.50 -1.43
C VAL A 88 11.20 -7.00 -1.57
N LYS A 89 10.76 -7.62 -0.48
CA LYS A 89 10.46 -9.05 -0.46
C LYS A 89 8.95 -9.28 -0.55
N PHE A 90 8.58 -10.23 -1.40
CA PHE A 90 7.20 -10.68 -1.53
C PHE A 90 7.15 -12.10 -0.98
N PRO A 91 6.52 -12.32 0.18
CA PRO A 91 6.58 -13.63 0.87
C PRO A 91 5.81 -14.74 0.17
N THR A 92 4.91 -14.39 -0.74
CA THR A 92 4.08 -15.36 -1.47
C THR A 92 4.09 -15.08 -2.97
N ASP A 93 3.63 -16.05 -3.75
CA ASP A 93 3.47 -15.86 -5.18
C ASP A 93 2.36 -14.86 -5.49
N THR A 94 2.42 -14.28 -6.68
CA THR A 94 1.34 -13.43 -7.18
C THR A 94 0.06 -14.24 -7.29
N ILE A 95 -1.04 -13.70 -6.78
CA ILE A 95 -2.34 -14.34 -6.78
C ILE A 95 -3.14 -13.85 -7.99
N ASP A 96 -3.76 -14.80 -8.69
CA ASP A 96 -4.75 -14.51 -9.73
C ASP A 96 -6.12 -15.00 -9.23
N SER A 97 -7.02 -14.05 -8.97
CA SER A 97 -8.36 -14.39 -8.49
C SER A 97 -9.35 -14.75 -9.60
N GLY A 98 -8.91 -14.67 -10.86
CA GLY A 98 -9.78 -14.81 -12.01
C GLY A 98 -10.35 -13.48 -12.51
N VAL A 99 -10.18 -12.41 -11.77
CA VAL A 99 -10.57 -11.03 -12.15
C VAL A 99 -9.48 -10.01 -11.86
N CYS A 100 -8.59 -10.30 -10.91
CA CYS A 100 -7.52 -9.40 -10.45
C CYS A 100 -6.21 -10.15 -10.27
N HIS A 101 -5.09 -9.40 -10.40
CA HIS A 101 -3.79 -9.85 -9.92
C HIS A 101 -3.42 -9.11 -8.65
N MET A 102 -2.80 -9.81 -7.70
CA MET A 102 -2.40 -9.27 -6.39
C MET A 102 -1.04 -9.80 -6.00
N ALA A 103 -0.19 -8.94 -5.48
CA ALA A 103 1.11 -9.34 -4.94
C ALA A 103 1.31 -8.66 -3.58
N HIS A 104 1.44 -9.46 -2.52
CA HIS A 104 1.52 -8.97 -1.14
C HIS A 104 2.96 -8.69 -0.72
N PHE A 105 3.15 -7.59 -0.04
CA PHE A 105 4.42 -7.23 0.59
C PHE A 105 4.13 -6.37 1.83
N HIS A 106 5.15 -5.88 2.50
CA HIS A 106 4.96 -4.99 3.64
C HIS A 106 5.99 -3.87 3.61
N ASP A 107 5.70 -2.79 4.32
CA ASP A 107 6.64 -1.70 4.51
C ASP A 107 7.68 -2.05 5.59
N PRO A 108 8.67 -1.16 5.88
CA PRO A 108 9.70 -1.45 6.88
C PRO A 108 9.18 -1.72 8.29
N ASP A 109 7.99 -1.24 8.62
CA ASP A 109 7.36 -1.44 9.93
C ASP A 109 6.45 -2.66 10.01
N GLY A 110 6.27 -3.36 8.89
CA GLY A 110 5.37 -4.50 8.83
C GLY A 110 3.93 -4.16 8.48
N ASN A 111 3.63 -2.91 8.09
CA ASN A 111 2.32 -2.58 7.55
C ASN A 111 2.10 -3.32 6.24
N GLN A 112 0.98 -4.02 6.13
CA GLN A 112 0.68 -4.83 4.96
C GLN A 112 0.27 -3.97 3.79
N LEU A 113 0.82 -4.29 2.62
CA LEU A 113 0.55 -3.61 1.35
C LEU A 113 0.35 -4.69 0.28
N MET A 114 -0.31 -4.34 -0.81
CA MET A 114 -0.33 -5.20 -1.99
C MET A 114 -0.34 -4.36 -3.27
N LEU A 115 0.28 -4.89 -4.29
CA LEU A 115 0.09 -4.42 -5.66
C LEU A 115 -1.19 -5.06 -6.18
N HIS A 116 -2.01 -4.31 -6.87
CA HIS A 116 -3.32 -4.78 -7.33
C HIS A 116 -3.65 -4.22 -8.71
N SER A 117 -4.21 -5.07 -9.55
CA SER A 117 -4.76 -4.66 -10.85
C SER A 117 -5.94 -5.56 -11.20
N ARG A 118 -7.05 -4.93 -11.52
CA ARG A 118 -8.22 -5.65 -12.05
C ARG A 118 -8.09 -5.70 -13.58
N TYR A 119 -8.05 -6.90 -14.13
CA TYR A 119 -7.96 -7.09 -15.58
C TYR A 119 -9.31 -7.44 -16.20
N ALA A 120 -10.27 -7.89 -15.41
CA ALA A 120 -11.60 -8.24 -15.90
C ALA A 120 -12.52 -7.01 -15.93
N PRO A 121 -13.55 -7.00 -16.81
CA PRO A 121 -14.51 -5.90 -16.85
C PRO A 121 -15.24 -5.73 -15.51
N PRO A 122 -15.70 -4.50 -15.18
CA PRO A 122 -16.52 -4.27 -14.00
C PRO A 122 -17.74 -5.20 -13.98
N GLY A 123 -18.03 -5.79 -12.81
CA GLY A 123 -19.13 -6.71 -12.63
C GLY A 123 -18.85 -8.16 -12.97
N ALA A 124 -17.70 -8.46 -13.59
CA ALA A 124 -17.27 -9.84 -13.78
C ALA A 124 -16.95 -10.49 -12.44
N THR A 125 -17.24 -11.78 -12.32
CA THR A 125 -16.90 -12.58 -11.13
C THR A 125 -15.74 -13.50 -11.44
N PRO A 126 -14.99 -13.97 -10.42
CA PRO A 126 -13.93 -14.95 -10.63
C PRO A 126 -14.51 -16.22 -11.27
N ALA A 127 -13.83 -16.75 -12.28
CA ALA A 127 -14.18 -18.04 -12.84
C ALA A 127 -13.85 -19.11 -11.80
N GLU A 128 -14.77 -20.09 -11.60
CA GLU A 128 -14.56 -21.16 -10.63
C GLU A 128 -13.28 -21.95 -10.90
N ALA A 129 -12.99 -22.21 -12.16
CA ALA A 129 -11.79 -22.95 -12.55
C ALA A 129 -10.51 -22.16 -12.28
N ALA A 130 -10.55 -20.84 -12.36
CA ALA A 130 -9.41 -19.96 -12.09
C ALA A 130 -9.39 -19.54 -10.62
N GLY A 131 -10.51 -19.68 -9.93
CA GLY A 131 -10.69 -19.23 -8.55
C GLY A 131 -9.95 -20.05 -7.52
N GLY A 132 -9.24 -21.10 -7.91
CA GLY A 132 -8.44 -21.90 -6.98
C GLY A 132 -7.35 -21.09 -6.27
N ALA A 133 -7.00 -19.92 -6.79
CA ALA A 133 -6.03 -19.04 -6.15
C ALA A 133 -6.59 -18.27 -4.95
N GLY A 134 -7.88 -18.29 -4.74
CA GLY A 134 -8.52 -17.44 -3.74
C GLY A 134 -8.52 -15.98 -4.17
N ALA A 135 -9.23 -15.16 -3.49
CA ALA A 135 -9.32 -13.75 -3.84
C ALA A 135 -8.69 -12.88 -2.79
#